data_819ff5fed5a44da66dd2f256c85254d1
#
_entry.id   819ff5fed5a44da66dd2f256c85254d1
#
_cell.length_a   1.000
_cell.length_b   1.000
_cell.length_c   1.000
_cell.angle_alpha   90.00
_cell.angle_beta   90.00
_cell.angle_gamma   90.00
#
_symmetry.space_group_name_H-M   'P 1'
#
loop_
_entity.id
_entity.type
_entity.pdbx_description
1 polymer ?
#
loop_
_entity_poly.entity_id
_entity_poly.type
_entity_poly.pdbx_seq_one_letter_code
_entity_poly.pdbx_strand_id
1 'polypeptide(L)'
;MRKAEQDSVAIDDQERDLVGVGMGWWHREVPQIDCSGKAVVGRILHLHDVILREVDRTLARHGLKYPAYAVMATLRVQGPPYAMPPKALLRTLILSSGGLSNLLRRMERDGQITRSSDDRDGRGVIVRLTEHGRAIVEPAMRDHADTERHLVRVLSAAEQRAMVQGLSRMMGRAQP
;
A
#
# COMPACT_ATOMS: atom_id res chain seq x y z
N MET A 1 -24.55 -22.43 -29.48
CA MET A 1 -24.02 -21.07 -29.67
C MET A 1 -24.71 -20.16 -28.66
N ARG A 2 -24.14 -19.93 -27.49
CA ARG A 2 -24.65 -18.97 -26.49
C ARG A 2 -23.99 -17.66 -26.72
N LYS A 3 -24.77 -16.65 -27.01
CA LYS A 3 -24.45 -15.26 -27.17
C LYS A 3 -23.93 -14.75 -25.83
N ALA A 4 -22.61 -14.46 -25.75
CA ALA A 4 -22.06 -13.73 -24.62
C ALA A 4 -22.63 -12.32 -24.71
N GLU A 5 -23.54 -11.98 -23.80
CA GLU A 5 -23.97 -10.61 -23.57
C GLU A 5 -22.73 -9.84 -23.09
N GLN A 6 -22.22 -9.01 -23.97
CA GLN A 6 -21.31 -7.93 -23.68
C GLN A 6 -22.10 -6.87 -22.92
N ASP A 7 -22.13 -6.95 -21.60
CA ASP A 7 -22.41 -5.79 -20.76
C ASP A 7 -21.23 -4.83 -20.90
N SER A 8 -21.22 -4.11 -21.99
CA SER A 8 -20.45 -2.88 -22.15
C SER A 8 -20.95 -1.93 -21.06
N VAL A 9 -20.16 -1.76 -20.01
CA VAL A 9 -20.35 -0.67 -19.06
C VAL A 9 -20.25 0.61 -19.87
N ALA A 10 -21.39 1.19 -20.21
CA ALA A 10 -21.49 2.50 -20.81
C ALA A 10 -20.88 3.48 -19.82
N ILE A 11 -19.67 3.94 -20.12
CA ILE A 11 -18.99 4.96 -19.32
C ILE A 11 -19.70 6.26 -19.64
N ASP A 12 -20.46 6.76 -18.66
CA ASP A 12 -21.09 8.07 -18.74
C ASP A 12 -20.02 9.13 -19.00
N ASP A 13 -20.25 9.94 -20.03
CA ASP A 13 -19.36 11.06 -20.45
C ASP A 13 -19.19 12.13 -19.36
N GLN A 14 -19.81 11.96 -18.19
CA GLN A 14 -19.75 12.83 -17.02
C GLN A 14 -18.60 12.48 -16.04
N GLU A 15 -17.89 11.39 -16.22
CA GLU A 15 -16.71 11.08 -15.40
C GLU A 15 -15.49 11.88 -15.88
N ARG A 16 -15.38 13.13 -15.43
CA ARG A 16 -14.36 14.12 -15.84
C ARG A 16 -13.00 13.92 -15.14
N ASP A 17 -12.59 12.73 -14.79
CA ASP A 17 -11.22 12.51 -14.33
C ASP A 17 -10.27 12.25 -15.52
N LEU A 18 -8.96 12.35 -15.26
CA LEU A 18 -7.93 12.16 -16.29
C LEU A 18 -8.00 10.80 -16.98
N VAL A 19 -8.45 9.76 -16.28
CA VAL A 19 -8.58 8.41 -16.84
C VAL A 19 -9.77 8.35 -17.79
N GLY A 20 -10.91 8.93 -17.40
CA GLY A 20 -12.10 9.01 -18.26
C GLY A 20 -11.84 9.77 -19.54
N VAL A 21 -11.18 10.93 -19.46
CA VAL A 21 -10.74 11.70 -20.64
C VAL A 21 -9.84 10.86 -21.54
N GLY A 22 -8.84 10.18 -20.97
CA GLY A 22 -7.95 9.30 -21.72
C GLY A 22 -8.69 8.14 -22.39
N MET A 23 -9.67 7.53 -21.72
CA MET A 23 -10.50 6.48 -22.31
C MET A 23 -11.31 6.98 -23.51
N GLY A 24 -11.86 8.21 -23.45
CA GLY A 24 -12.54 8.83 -24.60
C GLY A 24 -11.63 8.93 -25.83
N TRP A 25 -10.35 9.24 -25.65
CA TRP A 25 -9.37 9.23 -26.76
C TRP A 25 -9.15 7.82 -27.32
N TRP A 26 -9.04 6.79 -26.47
CA TRP A 26 -8.89 5.40 -26.91
C TRP A 26 -10.09 4.93 -27.74
N HIS A 27 -11.31 5.20 -27.27
CA HIS A 27 -12.51 4.85 -28.03
C HIS A 27 -12.58 5.51 -29.41
N ARG A 28 -12.09 6.75 -29.53
CA ARG A 28 -12.12 7.49 -30.79
C ARG A 28 -11.03 7.04 -31.75
N GLU A 29 -9.78 6.86 -31.28
CA GLU A 29 -8.62 6.64 -32.13
C GLU A 29 -8.38 5.14 -32.43
N VAL A 30 -8.73 4.26 -31.52
CA VAL A 30 -8.49 2.81 -31.63
C VAL A 30 -9.71 1.98 -31.17
N PRO A 31 -10.89 2.20 -31.77
CA PRO A 31 -12.14 1.60 -31.28
C PRO A 31 -12.15 0.06 -31.32
N GLN A 32 -11.23 -0.56 -32.08
CA GLN A 32 -11.07 -2.01 -32.16
C GLN A 32 -10.39 -2.62 -30.94
N ILE A 33 -9.81 -1.81 -30.04
CA ILE A 33 -9.14 -2.28 -28.82
C ILE A 33 -10.09 -2.12 -27.63
N ASP A 34 -10.46 -3.23 -27.00
CA ASP A 34 -11.20 -3.17 -25.75
C ASP A 34 -10.31 -2.60 -24.62
N CYS A 35 -10.59 -1.36 -24.25
CA CYS A 35 -9.89 -0.67 -23.18
C CYS A 35 -10.70 -0.62 -21.86
N SER A 36 -11.76 -1.39 -21.71
CA SER A 36 -12.66 -1.36 -20.54
C SER A 36 -11.92 -1.55 -19.20
N GLY A 37 -10.89 -2.40 -19.17
CA GLY A 37 -10.05 -2.60 -18.00
C GLY A 37 -9.32 -1.34 -17.51
N LYS A 38 -9.08 -0.35 -18.39
CA LYS A 38 -8.45 0.93 -18.01
C LYS A 38 -9.31 1.74 -17.05
N ALA A 39 -10.63 1.57 -17.09
CA ALA A 39 -11.55 2.25 -16.18
C ALA A 39 -11.19 1.98 -14.71
N VAL A 40 -10.80 0.75 -14.39
CA VAL A 40 -10.42 0.35 -13.03
C VAL A 40 -8.92 0.50 -12.82
N VAL A 41 -8.10 -0.14 -13.66
CA VAL A 41 -6.64 -0.19 -13.46
C VAL A 41 -6.02 1.20 -13.56
N GLY A 42 -6.45 2.02 -14.51
CA GLY A 42 -5.95 3.39 -14.65
C GLY A 42 -6.22 4.24 -13.41
N ARG A 43 -7.41 4.13 -12.81
CA ARG A 43 -7.74 4.84 -11.57
C ARG A 43 -6.96 4.32 -10.36
N ILE A 44 -6.73 3.02 -10.26
CA ILE A 44 -5.88 2.44 -9.21
C ILE A 44 -4.46 3.01 -9.30
N LEU A 45 -3.86 3.03 -10.50
CA LEU A 45 -2.50 3.55 -10.70
C LEU A 45 -2.42 5.05 -10.38
N HIS A 46 -3.40 5.84 -10.82
CA HIS A 46 -3.43 7.27 -10.51
C HIS A 46 -3.62 7.52 -9.00
N LEU A 47 -4.55 6.80 -8.37
CA LEU A 47 -4.80 6.92 -6.93
C LEU A 47 -3.59 6.47 -6.11
N HIS A 48 -2.85 5.46 -6.54
CA HIS A 48 -1.62 5.03 -5.88
C HIS A 48 -0.65 6.22 -5.70
N ASP A 49 -0.40 6.97 -6.77
CA ASP A 49 0.50 8.13 -6.71
C ASP A 49 -0.04 9.26 -5.83
N VAL A 50 -1.36 9.50 -5.87
CA VAL A 50 -2.01 10.51 -5.01
C VAL A 50 -1.87 10.09 -3.55
N ILE A 51 -2.21 8.84 -3.22
CA ILE A 51 -2.14 8.30 -1.86
C ILE A 51 -0.71 8.36 -1.32
N LEU A 52 0.29 7.93 -2.10
CA LEU A 52 1.68 7.96 -1.67
C LEU A 52 2.16 9.38 -1.37
N ARG A 53 1.78 10.38 -2.16
CA ARG A 53 2.15 11.77 -1.88
C ARG A 53 1.56 12.28 -0.57
N GLU A 54 0.29 11.98 -0.28
CA GLU A 54 -0.36 12.42 0.96
C GLU A 54 0.24 11.69 2.19
N VAL A 55 0.51 10.39 2.05
CA VAL A 55 1.16 9.58 3.08
C VAL A 55 2.57 10.09 3.36
N ASP A 56 3.38 10.30 2.31
CA ASP A 56 4.75 10.81 2.49
C ASP A 56 4.78 12.21 3.12
N ARG A 57 3.82 13.09 2.77
CA ARG A 57 3.68 14.41 3.41
C ARG A 57 3.38 14.29 4.90
N THR A 58 2.50 13.37 5.28
CA THR A 58 2.15 13.10 6.67
C THR A 58 3.34 12.54 7.43
N LEU A 59 4.00 11.52 6.90
CA LEU A 59 5.13 10.85 7.54
C LEU A 59 6.36 11.75 7.65
N ALA A 60 6.55 12.68 6.71
CA ALA A 60 7.66 13.64 6.75
C ALA A 60 7.61 14.53 8.02
N ARG A 61 6.44 14.80 8.60
CA ARG A 61 6.29 15.53 9.88
C ARG A 61 6.93 14.78 11.05
N HIS A 62 7.06 13.47 10.92
CA HIS A 62 7.71 12.59 11.90
C HIS A 62 9.14 12.19 11.49
N GLY A 63 9.72 12.83 10.46
CA GLY A 63 11.05 12.49 9.93
C GLY A 63 11.10 11.12 9.25
N LEU A 64 9.96 10.57 8.85
CA LEU A 64 9.86 9.23 8.28
C LEU A 64 9.58 9.26 6.77
N LYS A 65 10.07 8.21 6.09
CA LYS A 65 9.59 7.79 4.77
C LYS A 65 8.77 6.51 4.90
N TYR A 66 7.83 6.31 3.99
CA TYR A 66 6.90 5.18 4.05
C TYR A 66 7.56 3.81 4.30
N PRO A 67 8.70 3.42 3.66
CA PRO A 67 9.30 2.12 3.92
C PRO A 67 9.78 1.93 5.38
N ALA A 68 10.37 2.97 6.00
CA ALA A 68 10.79 2.92 7.41
C ALA A 68 9.58 2.87 8.35
N TYR A 69 8.57 3.71 8.10
CA TYR A 69 7.30 3.67 8.80
C TYR A 69 6.67 2.27 8.74
N ALA A 70 6.57 1.68 7.55
CA ALA A 70 5.94 0.38 7.35
C ALA A 70 6.64 -0.74 8.14
N VAL A 71 8.00 -0.75 8.19
CA VAL A 71 8.76 -1.68 9.03
C VAL A 71 8.41 -1.48 10.51
N MET A 72 8.48 -0.26 11.01
CA MET A 72 8.24 0.02 12.43
C MET A 72 6.79 -0.25 12.82
N ALA A 73 5.82 0.15 12.00
CA ALA A 73 4.40 -0.11 12.23
C ALA A 73 4.11 -1.61 12.25
N THR A 74 4.70 -2.39 11.32
CA THR A 74 4.56 -3.85 11.30
C THR A 74 5.09 -4.47 12.58
N LEU A 75 6.29 -4.08 13.04
CA LEU A 75 6.85 -4.56 14.30
C LEU A 75 5.97 -4.16 15.49
N ARG A 76 5.46 -2.94 15.49
CA ARG A 76 4.62 -2.42 16.58
C ARG A 76 3.32 -3.18 16.76
N VAL A 77 2.62 -3.50 15.65
CA VAL A 77 1.32 -4.20 15.69
C VAL A 77 1.44 -5.69 16.01
N GLN A 78 2.65 -6.27 15.97
CA GLN A 78 2.88 -7.64 16.45
C GLN A 78 2.73 -7.77 17.98
N GLY A 79 2.75 -6.65 18.72
CA GLY A 79 2.76 -6.68 20.18
C GLY A 79 4.15 -7.04 20.73
N PRO A 80 4.30 -7.01 22.09
CA PRO A 80 5.57 -7.38 22.71
C PRO A 80 6.00 -8.81 22.32
N PRO A 81 7.28 -9.02 22.03
CA PRO A 81 8.44 -8.11 22.19
C PRO A 81 8.73 -7.22 20.99
N TYR A 82 7.76 -6.92 20.10
CA TYR A 82 7.88 -6.05 18.92
C TYR A 82 8.98 -6.48 17.95
N ALA A 83 9.07 -7.77 17.70
CA ALA A 83 10.19 -8.37 16.99
C ALA A 83 9.73 -9.44 16.00
N MET A 84 10.42 -9.51 14.85
CA MET A 84 10.22 -10.58 13.88
C MET A 84 11.45 -10.76 12.98
N PRO A 85 11.60 -11.94 12.33
CA PRO A 85 12.68 -12.14 11.37
C PRO A 85 12.48 -11.31 10.08
N PRO A 86 13.57 -10.87 9.40
CA PRO A 86 13.48 -10.12 8.14
C PRO A 86 12.65 -10.82 7.07
N LYS A 87 12.68 -12.15 7.01
CA LYS A 87 11.88 -12.93 6.06
C LYS A 87 10.36 -12.75 6.29
N ALA A 88 9.94 -12.60 7.54
CA ALA A 88 8.55 -12.32 7.86
C ALA A 88 8.17 -10.87 7.48
N LEU A 89 9.07 -9.89 7.72
CA LEU A 89 8.87 -8.51 7.25
C LEU A 89 8.69 -8.42 5.73
N LEU A 90 9.48 -9.18 4.94
CA LEU A 90 9.33 -9.20 3.48
C LEU A 90 7.95 -9.67 3.00
N ARG A 91 7.28 -10.55 3.76
CA ARG A 91 5.94 -11.03 3.40
C ARG A 91 4.84 -9.98 3.63
N THR A 92 5.09 -9.02 4.49
CA THR A 92 4.13 -7.96 4.85
C THR A 92 4.41 -6.64 4.12
N LEU A 93 5.60 -6.50 3.55
CA LEU A 93 6.06 -5.26 2.93
C LEU A 93 6.26 -5.45 1.43
N ILE A 94 5.89 -4.44 0.65
CA ILE A 94 6.16 -4.40 -0.80
C ILE A 94 7.60 -3.90 -1.01
N LEU A 95 8.59 -4.74 -0.67
CA LEU A 95 10.01 -4.43 -0.80
C LEU A 95 10.79 -5.63 -1.34
N SER A 96 11.89 -5.37 -2.06
CA SER A 96 12.84 -6.43 -2.40
C SER A 96 13.73 -6.78 -1.19
N SER A 97 14.31 -7.99 -1.18
CA SER A 97 15.20 -8.43 -0.09
C SER A 97 16.43 -7.52 0.09
N GLY A 98 17.03 -7.07 -1.01
CA GLY A 98 18.14 -6.12 -0.98
C GLY A 98 17.72 -4.74 -0.46
N GLY A 99 16.56 -4.26 -0.88
CA GLY A 99 15.97 -3.01 -0.39
C GLY A 99 15.72 -3.06 1.11
N LEU A 100 15.14 -4.15 1.62
CA LEU A 100 14.91 -4.32 3.06
C LEU A 100 16.23 -4.36 3.85
N SER A 101 17.24 -5.11 3.40
CA SER A 101 18.53 -5.21 4.10
C SER A 101 19.22 -3.85 4.25
N ASN A 102 19.22 -3.02 3.20
CA ASN A 102 19.76 -1.68 3.23
C ASN A 102 18.96 -0.75 4.16
N LEU A 103 17.64 -0.86 4.13
CA LEU A 103 16.74 -0.10 5.00
C LEU A 103 16.99 -0.45 6.47
N LEU A 104 17.02 -1.73 6.83
CA LEU A 104 17.24 -2.18 8.21
C LEU A 104 18.61 -1.72 8.76
N ARG A 105 19.69 -1.75 7.94
CA ARG A 105 21.00 -1.22 8.36
C ARG A 105 20.95 0.28 8.70
N ARG A 106 20.21 1.06 7.92
CA ARG A 106 20.02 2.49 8.18
C ARG A 106 19.20 2.71 9.46
N MET A 107 18.08 2.01 9.60
CA MET A 107 17.20 2.14 10.76
C MET A 107 17.88 1.73 12.07
N GLU A 108 18.77 0.73 12.02
CA GLU A 108 19.57 0.31 13.18
C GLU A 108 20.60 1.40 13.56
N ARG A 109 21.30 1.97 12.59
CA ARG A 109 22.23 3.10 12.81
C ARG A 109 21.51 4.31 13.40
N ASP A 110 20.26 4.55 12.96
CA ASP A 110 19.40 5.64 13.44
C ASP A 110 18.71 5.29 14.79
N GLY A 111 19.01 4.13 15.40
CA GLY A 111 18.53 3.71 16.69
C GLY A 111 17.04 3.32 16.74
N GLN A 112 16.37 3.21 15.59
CA GLN A 112 14.94 2.90 15.50
C GLN A 112 14.64 1.42 15.75
N ILE A 113 15.55 0.56 15.40
CA ILE A 113 15.50 -0.89 15.58
C ILE A 113 16.82 -1.42 16.10
N THR A 114 16.82 -2.66 16.62
CA THR A 114 18.01 -3.47 16.85
C THR A 114 17.93 -4.75 16.01
N ARG A 115 19.09 -5.33 15.71
CA ARG A 115 19.20 -6.66 15.09
C ARG A 115 20.06 -7.53 15.99
N SER A 116 19.57 -8.73 16.29
CA SER A 116 20.30 -9.73 17.07
C SER A 116 20.21 -11.10 16.39
N SER A 117 21.03 -12.04 16.81
CA SER A 117 20.84 -13.45 16.46
C SER A 117 19.50 -13.95 17.04
N ASP A 118 18.88 -14.91 16.36
CA ASP A 118 17.72 -15.61 16.90
C ASP A 118 18.19 -16.60 17.98
N ASP A 119 17.75 -16.37 19.23
CA ASP A 119 18.13 -17.20 20.36
C ASP A 119 17.61 -18.65 20.26
N ARG A 120 16.67 -18.93 19.32
CA ARG A 120 16.05 -20.25 19.15
C ARG A 120 16.91 -21.23 18.34
N ASP A 121 17.62 -20.75 17.34
CA ASP A 121 18.45 -21.60 16.46
C ASP A 121 19.86 -21.02 16.18
N GLY A 122 20.17 -19.84 16.70
CA GLY A 122 21.49 -19.18 16.60
C GLY A 122 21.91 -18.79 15.18
N ARG A 123 21.12 -19.12 14.15
CA ARG A 123 21.45 -18.89 12.73
C ARG A 123 20.61 -17.81 12.06
N GLY A 124 19.53 -17.41 12.70
CA GLY A 124 18.61 -16.40 12.20
C GLY A 124 18.96 -14.98 12.70
N VAL A 125 18.40 -13.98 12.04
CA VAL A 125 18.42 -12.58 12.49
C VAL A 125 17.01 -12.21 12.93
N ILE A 126 16.89 -11.55 14.10
CA ILE A 126 15.65 -10.97 14.61
C ILE A 126 15.80 -9.44 14.56
N VAL A 127 14.79 -8.78 14.00
CA VAL A 127 14.63 -7.31 14.00
C VAL A 127 13.66 -6.96 15.11
N ARG A 128 14.05 -6.06 16.00
CA ARG A 128 13.24 -5.60 17.13
C ARG A 128 13.10 -4.08 17.10
N LEU A 129 11.89 -3.59 17.29
CA LEU A 129 11.61 -2.18 17.47
C LEU A 129 12.18 -1.70 18.83
N THR A 130 12.94 -0.60 18.82
CA THR A 130 13.44 0.01 20.06
C THR A 130 12.35 0.88 20.71
N GLU A 131 12.59 1.30 21.96
CA GLU A 131 11.74 2.28 22.63
C GLU A 131 11.76 3.61 21.86
N HIS A 132 12.93 4.03 21.36
CA HIS A 132 13.04 5.21 20.50
C HIS A 132 12.22 5.08 19.22
N GLY A 133 12.33 3.94 18.50
CA GLY A 133 11.52 3.67 17.32
C GLY A 133 10.03 3.66 17.63
N ARG A 134 9.63 3.12 18.80
CA ARG A 134 8.25 3.12 19.25
C ARG A 134 7.72 4.52 19.50
N ALA A 135 8.49 5.35 20.17
CA ALA A 135 8.13 6.75 20.44
C ALA A 135 7.93 7.58 19.16
N ILE A 136 8.66 7.26 18.08
CA ILE A 136 8.50 7.90 16.77
C ILE A 136 7.29 7.35 16.03
N VAL A 137 7.14 6.03 15.97
CA VAL A 137 6.12 5.42 15.09
C VAL A 137 4.70 5.56 15.61
N GLU A 138 4.48 5.53 16.93
CA GLU A 138 3.11 5.57 17.49
C GLU A 138 2.35 6.87 17.16
N PRO A 139 2.92 8.08 17.27
CA PRO A 139 2.26 9.28 16.78
C PRO A 139 2.10 9.27 15.25
N ALA A 140 3.09 8.77 14.50
CA ALA A 140 3.03 8.66 13.05
C ALA A 140 1.89 7.73 12.59
N MET A 141 1.63 6.63 13.32
CA MET A 141 0.52 5.71 13.04
C MET A 141 -0.84 6.40 13.20
N ARG A 142 -1.01 7.26 14.21
CA ARG A 142 -2.26 8.01 14.39
C ARG A 142 -2.50 8.97 13.24
N ASP A 143 -1.49 9.77 12.90
CA ASP A 143 -1.59 10.75 11.81
C ASP A 143 -1.77 10.07 10.44
N HIS A 144 -1.12 8.93 10.23
CA HIS A 144 -1.28 8.13 9.02
C HIS A 144 -2.71 7.59 8.89
N ALA A 145 -3.27 7.02 9.96
CA ALA A 145 -4.64 6.54 9.98
C ALA A 145 -5.66 7.69 9.73
N ASP A 146 -5.39 8.89 10.24
CA ASP A 146 -6.20 10.08 9.97
C ASP A 146 -6.13 10.48 8.49
N THR A 147 -4.94 10.41 7.89
CA THR A 147 -4.75 10.67 6.45
C THR A 147 -5.53 9.66 5.61
N GLU A 148 -5.45 8.38 5.93
CA GLU A 148 -6.20 7.33 5.22
C GLU A 148 -7.73 7.54 5.34
N ARG A 149 -8.24 7.84 6.53
CA ARG A 149 -9.67 8.18 6.73
C ARG A 149 -10.08 9.40 5.92
N HIS A 150 -9.22 10.42 5.86
CA HIS A 150 -9.50 11.62 5.07
C HIS A 150 -9.61 11.32 3.58
N LEU A 151 -8.72 10.48 3.03
CA LEU A 151 -8.73 10.12 1.62
C LEU A 151 -10.02 9.40 1.19
N VAL A 152 -10.57 8.55 2.06
CA VAL A 152 -11.77 7.76 1.73
C VAL A 152 -13.09 8.42 2.15
N ARG A 153 -13.07 9.57 2.81
CA ARG A 153 -14.28 10.24 3.36
C ARG A 153 -15.28 10.71 2.31
N VAL A 154 -14.83 10.85 1.06
CA VAL A 154 -15.67 11.21 -0.09
C VAL A 154 -16.63 10.09 -0.49
N LEU A 155 -16.38 8.88 -0.01
CA LEU A 155 -17.15 7.69 -0.29
C LEU A 155 -18.13 7.40 0.85
N SER A 156 -19.36 7.05 0.51
CA SER A 156 -20.30 6.48 1.47
C SER A 156 -19.80 5.13 2.01
N ALA A 157 -20.33 4.70 3.14
CA ALA A 157 -19.99 3.40 3.72
C ALA A 157 -20.31 2.21 2.78
N ALA A 158 -21.32 2.33 1.91
CA ALA A 158 -21.65 1.30 0.92
C ALA A 158 -20.59 1.22 -0.18
N GLU A 159 -20.15 2.37 -0.71
CA GLU A 159 -19.09 2.45 -1.73
C GLU A 159 -17.75 1.96 -1.19
N GLN A 160 -17.37 2.32 0.05
CA GLN A 160 -16.17 1.81 0.68
C GLN A 160 -16.18 0.28 0.77
N ARG A 161 -17.32 -0.33 1.20
CA ARG A 161 -17.46 -1.79 1.24
C ARG A 161 -17.35 -2.42 -0.15
N ALA A 162 -17.98 -1.84 -1.16
CA ALA A 162 -17.92 -2.33 -2.53
C ALA A 162 -16.48 -2.29 -3.08
N MET A 163 -15.75 -1.19 -2.84
CA MET A 163 -14.35 -1.06 -3.22
C MET A 163 -13.47 -2.11 -2.52
N VAL A 164 -13.60 -2.28 -1.21
CA VAL A 164 -12.84 -3.31 -0.45
C VAL A 164 -13.08 -4.69 -1.05
N GLN A 165 -14.33 -5.06 -1.34
CA GLN A 165 -14.66 -6.35 -1.95
C GLN A 165 -14.06 -6.52 -3.35
N GLY A 166 -14.14 -5.48 -4.18
CA GLY A 166 -13.59 -5.47 -5.53
C GLY A 166 -12.08 -5.64 -5.54
N LEU A 167 -11.38 -4.80 -4.77
CA LEU A 167 -9.93 -4.82 -4.65
C LEU A 167 -9.42 -6.15 -4.06
N SER A 168 -10.09 -6.68 -3.02
CA SER A 168 -9.72 -7.98 -2.42
C SER A 168 -9.81 -9.12 -3.43
N ARG A 169 -10.85 -9.14 -4.28
CA ARG A 169 -10.96 -10.15 -5.36
C ARG A 169 -9.85 -10.00 -6.39
N MET A 170 -9.47 -8.77 -6.75
CA MET A 170 -8.37 -8.52 -7.67
C MET A 170 -7.04 -9.00 -7.08
N MET A 171 -6.78 -8.68 -5.79
CA MET A 171 -5.56 -9.12 -5.08
C MET A 171 -5.46 -10.64 -4.98
N GLY A 172 -6.56 -11.35 -4.68
CA GLY A 172 -6.58 -12.81 -4.61
C GLY A 172 -6.27 -13.51 -5.94
N ARG A 173 -6.54 -12.85 -7.07
CA ARG A 173 -6.17 -13.37 -8.42
C ARG A 173 -4.74 -13.03 -8.83
N ALA A 174 -4.13 -12.01 -8.21
CA ALA A 174 -2.78 -11.56 -8.53
C ALA A 174 -1.69 -12.28 -7.70
N GLN A 175 -2.09 -13.14 -6.76
CA GLN A 175 -1.15 -13.99 -6.03
C GLN A 175 -0.80 -15.21 -6.90
N PRO A 176 0.52 -15.50 -7.12
CA PRO A 176 0.97 -16.64 -7.87
C PRO A 176 0.65 -17.95 -7.19
#